data_21b88af7ae042845be28fdc1f1470a1d
#
_entry.id   21b88af7ae042845be28fdc1f1470a1d
#
_cell.length_a   1.000
_cell.length_b   1.000
_cell.length_c   1.000
_cell.angle_alpha   90.00
_cell.angle_beta   90.00
_cell.angle_gamma   90.00
#
_symmetry.space_group_name_H-M   'P 1'
#
loop_
_entity.id
_entity.type
_entity.pdbx_description
1 polymer ?
#
loop_
_entity_poly.entity_id
_entity_poly.type
_entity_poly.pdbx_seq_one_letter_code
_entity_poly.pdbx_strand_id
1 'polypeptide(L)'
;MAQRERHRPKRVAAVVWLAEEHPAALTAELLRYGLHLTGPYRNCTIDEAYAIAVNTAPGSPLAAALDPAAAWPTSTYLLSSIEYSLRWLCWAKTEDGAKGRNRPNPLATPATTSQEKRPEHPGMSKDELAEYLAMPRVELQAVTHSANP
;
A
#
# COMPACT_ATOMS: atom_id res chain seq x y z
N MET A 1 -33.40 -10.39 -7.13
CA MET A 1 -33.10 -10.64 -5.70
C MET A 1 -32.04 -11.72 -5.42
N ALA A 2 -31.84 -12.70 -6.28
CA ALA A 2 -30.92 -13.85 -6.03
C ALA A 2 -29.41 -13.56 -6.00
N GLN A 3 -28.94 -12.41 -6.52
CA GLN A 3 -27.49 -12.08 -6.49
C GLN A 3 -27.03 -11.49 -5.14
N ARG A 4 -27.91 -10.92 -4.33
CA ARG A 4 -27.57 -10.35 -3.01
C ARG A 4 -27.18 -11.43 -1.97
N GLU A 5 -27.69 -12.63 -2.08
CA GLU A 5 -27.45 -13.69 -1.08
C GLU A 5 -26.11 -14.40 -1.23
N ARG A 6 -25.55 -14.48 -2.45
CA ARG A 6 -24.28 -15.18 -2.68
C ARG A 6 -23.03 -14.44 -2.16
N HIS A 7 -23.11 -13.14 -1.88
CA HIS A 7 -21.98 -12.35 -1.37
C HIS A 7 -21.94 -12.26 0.17
N ARG A 8 -23.02 -12.62 0.84
CA ARG A 8 -23.15 -12.53 2.30
C ARG A 8 -22.11 -13.37 3.08
N PRO A 9 -21.85 -14.65 2.73
CA PRO A 9 -20.85 -15.45 3.45
C PRO A 9 -19.43 -14.89 3.34
N LYS A 10 -19.04 -14.29 2.21
CA LYS A 10 -17.73 -13.67 2.02
C LYS A 10 -17.54 -12.41 2.86
N ARG A 11 -18.58 -11.60 3.02
CA ARG A 11 -18.55 -10.39 3.86
C ARG A 11 -18.44 -10.74 5.34
N VAL A 12 -19.20 -11.72 5.79
CA VAL A 12 -19.13 -12.23 7.17
C VAL A 12 -17.72 -12.75 7.46
N ALA A 13 -17.19 -13.61 6.60
CA ALA A 13 -15.85 -14.16 6.77
C ALA A 13 -14.77 -13.06 6.82
N ALA A 14 -14.89 -12.01 5.99
CA ALA A 14 -13.94 -10.89 5.98
C ALA A 14 -14.00 -10.09 7.30
N VAL A 15 -15.19 -9.80 7.81
CA VAL A 15 -15.35 -9.06 9.08
C VAL A 15 -14.88 -9.90 10.26
N VAL A 16 -15.15 -11.22 10.27
CA VAL A 16 -14.66 -12.14 11.31
C VAL A 16 -13.13 -12.18 11.28
N TRP A 17 -12.54 -12.35 10.12
CA TRP A 17 -11.08 -12.35 9.98
C TRP A 17 -10.46 -11.03 10.50
N LEU A 18 -11.04 -9.87 10.13
CA LEU A 18 -10.59 -8.57 10.64
C LEU A 18 -10.73 -8.45 12.16
N ALA A 19 -11.79 -9.00 12.74
CA ALA A 19 -12.02 -9.00 14.18
C ALA A 19 -11.06 -9.90 14.96
N GLU A 20 -10.54 -10.95 14.31
CA GLU A 20 -9.55 -11.87 14.88
C GLU A 20 -8.12 -11.35 14.73
N GLU A 21 -7.73 -10.94 13.54
CA GLU A 21 -6.35 -10.50 13.25
C GLU A 21 -6.07 -9.04 13.63
N HIS A 22 -7.05 -8.15 13.49
CA HIS A 22 -6.89 -6.71 13.73
C HIS A 22 -8.00 -6.10 14.60
N PRO A 23 -8.31 -6.68 15.78
CA PRO A 23 -9.47 -6.27 16.60
C PRO A 23 -9.43 -4.81 17.02
N ALA A 24 -8.26 -4.32 17.44
CA ALA A 24 -8.10 -2.94 17.89
C ALA A 24 -8.26 -1.94 16.72
N ALA A 25 -7.70 -2.25 15.56
CA ALA A 25 -7.77 -1.39 14.39
C ALA A 25 -9.20 -1.32 13.83
N LEU A 26 -9.90 -2.46 13.75
CA LEU A 26 -11.29 -2.51 13.33
C LEU A 26 -12.19 -1.73 14.30
N THR A 27 -12.01 -1.93 15.61
CA THR A 27 -12.78 -1.21 16.63
C THR A 27 -12.53 0.30 16.55
N ALA A 28 -11.27 0.73 16.44
CA ALA A 28 -10.92 2.15 16.31
C ALA A 28 -11.52 2.77 15.04
N GLU A 29 -11.55 2.04 13.92
CA GLU A 29 -12.16 2.51 12.69
C GLU A 29 -13.68 2.66 12.83
N LEU A 30 -14.37 1.68 13.41
CA LEU A 30 -15.82 1.74 13.64
C LEU A 30 -16.22 2.85 14.61
N LEU A 31 -15.41 3.07 15.67
CA LEU A 31 -15.63 4.14 16.64
C LEU A 31 -15.58 5.55 16.03
N ARG A 32 -14.82 5.76 14.97
CA ARG A 32 -14.80 7.04 14.23
C ARG A 32 -16.17 7.39 13.64
N TYR A 33 -17.00 6.40 13.42
CA TYR A 33 -18.39 6.56 12.92
C TYR A 33 -19.43 6.38 14.04
N GLY A 34 -19.00 6.25 15.30
CA GLY A 34 -19.90 6.00 16.42
C GLY A 34 -20.51 4.61 16.43
N LEU A 35 -19.88 3.64 15.75
CA LEU A 35 -20.38 2.28 15.60
C LEU A 35 -19.67 1.31 16.54
N HIS A 36 -20.44 0.38 17.09
CA HIS A 36 -19.99 -0.67 17.99
C HIS A 36 -20.44 -2.03 17.44
N LEU A 37 -19.49 -2.88 17.05
CA LEU A 37 -19.79 -4.22 16.50
C LEU A 37 -20.16 -5.22 17.60
N THR A 38 -19.58 -5.07 18.79
CA THR A 38 -19.72 -5.99 19.93
C THR A 38 -20.09 -5.22 21.21
N GLY A 39 -20.48 -5.96 22.27
CA GLY A 39 -20.77 -5.40 23.57
C GLY A 39 -22.22 -4.94 23.76
N PRO A 40 -22.53 -4.32 24.93
CA PRO A 40 -23.89 -3.95 25.31
C PRO A 40 -24.47 -2.80 24.48
N TYR A 41 -23.62 -1.98 23.84
CA TYR A 41 -24.02 -0.85 22.99
C TYR A 41 -23.94 -1.17 21.51
N ARG A 42 -24.00 -2.46 21.15
CA ARG A 42 -23.94 -2.88 19.76
C ARG A 42 -25.00 -2.19 18.91
N ASN A 43 -24.53 -1.42 17.92
CA ASN A 43 -25.37 -0.65 16.99
C ASN A 43 -24.89 -0.77 15.53
N CYS A 44 -23.96 -1.72 15.25
CA CYS A 44 -23.37 -1.96 13.95
C CYS A 44 -23.79 -3.34 13.42
N THR A 45 -24.20 -3.39 12.16
CA THR A 45 -24.40 -4.64 11.43
C THR A 45 -23.11 -5.09 10.75
N ILE A 46 -23.03 -6.39 10.40
CA ILE A 46 -21.87 -6.92 9.67
C ILE A 46 -21.72 -6.28 8.30
N ASP A 47 -22.82 -5.96 7.63
CA ASP A 47 -22.78 -5.29 6.32
C ASP A 47 -22.22 -3.86 6.42
N GLU A 48 -22.55 -3.12 7.48
CA GLU A 48 -22.00 -1.78 7.76
C GLU A 48 -20.50 -1.88 8.11
N ALA A 49 -20.11 -2.81 8.98
CA ALA A 49 -18.71 -3.03 9.32
C ALA A 49 -17.89 -3.41 8.07
N TYR A 50 -18.42 -4.27 7.22
CA TYR A 50 -17.78 -4.62 5.95
C TYR A 50 -17.67 -3.41 5.01
N ALA A 51 -18.72 -2.61 4.88
CA ALA A 51 -18.72 -1.42 4.02
C ALA A 51 -17.64 -0.41 4.46
N ILE A 52 -17.49 -0.19 5.77
CA ILE A 52 -16.46 0.67 6.33
C ILE A 52 -15.07 0.08 6.08
N ALA A 53 -14.89 -1.22 6.32
CA ALA A 53 -13.59 -1.87 6.14
C ALA A 53 -13.09 -1.83 4.68
N VAL A 54 -13.98 -2.00 3.71
CA VAL A 54 -13.62 -1.95 2.28
C VAL A 54 -13.33 -0.52 1.79
N ASN A 55 -13.99 0.48 2.40
CA ASN A 55 -13.83 1.89 2.03
C ASN A 55 -12.92 2.65 2.99
N THR A 56 -12.06 1.94 3.71
CA THR A 56 -11.16 2.56 4.68
C THR A 56 -10.19 3.52 4.01
N ALA A 57 -10.05 4.72 4.56
CA ALA A 57 -9.20 5.76 3.98
C ALA A 57 -7.72 5.58 4.38
N PRO A 58 -6.76 5.91 3.50
CA PRO A 58 -5.35 6.00 3.89
C PRO A 58 -5.16 6.94 5.08
N GLY A 59 -4.32 6.53 6.04
CA GLY A 59 -4.11 7.22 7.31
C GLY A 59 -5.08 6.84 8.41
N SER A 60 -6.00 5.91 8.17
CA SER A 60 -6.86 5.36 9.20
C SER A 60 -6.18 4.21 9.96
N PRO A 61 -6.64 3.91 11.20
CA PRO A 61 -6.09 2.79 11.97
C PRO A 61 -6.18 1.45 11.26
N LEU A 62 -7.29 1.19 10.58
CA LEU A 62 -7.50 -0.06 9.86
C LEU A 62 -6.65 -0.14 8.59
N ALA A 63 -6.55 0.95 7.82
CA ALA A 63 -5.67 0.99 6.65
C ALA A 63 -4.21 0.75 7.03
N ALA A 64 -3.73 1.39 8.11
CA ALA A 64 -2.37 1.22 8.60
C ALA A 64 -2.06 -0.21 9.09
N ALA A 65 -3.07 -0.89 9.64
CA ALA A 65 -2.92 -2.27 10.10
C ALA A 65 -2.90 -3.28 8.94
N LEU A 66 -3.64 -3.02 7.87
CA LEU A 66 -3.70 -3.87 6.69
C LEU A 66 -2.50 -3.66 5.75
N ASP A 67 -2.09 -2.40 5.59
CA ASP A 67 -0.96 -2.03 4.75
C ASP A 67 -0.15 -0.91 5.43
N PRO A 68 1.08 -1.17 5.87
CA PRO A 68 1.93 -0.14 6.46
C PRO A 68 2.15 1.07 5.54
N ALA A 69 2.14 0.90 4.22
CA ALA A 69 2.25 2.00 3.29
C ALA A 69 1.03 2.93 3.33
N ALA A 70 -0.15 2.41 3.71
CA ALA A 70 -1.36 3.19 3.90
C ALA A 70 -1.46 3.88 5.27
N ALA A 71 -0.44 3.80 6.13
CA ALA A 71 -0.41 4.45 7.44
C ALA A 71 -0.44 5.99 7.36
N TRP A 72 0.02 6.56 6.27
CA TRP A 72 -0.02 8.00 6.02
C TRP A 72 -1.10 8.34 4.99
N PRO A 73 -1.89 9.40 5.22
CA PRO A 73 -2.78 9.94 4.20
C PRO A 73 -1.95 10.59 3.07
N THR A 74 -2.50 10.66 1.88
CA THR A 74 -1.86 11.25 0.70
C THR A 74 -1.32 12.67 0.95
N SER A 75 -2.05 13.47 1.74
CA SER A 75 -1.62 14.81 2.14
C SER A 75 -0.29 14.81 2.91
N THR A 76 -0.09 13.85 3.81
CA THR A 76 1.17 13.72 4.57
C THR A 76 2.33 13.33 3.67
N TYR A 77 2.11 12.44 2.68
CA TYR A 77 3.14 12.14 1.67
C TYR A 77 3.52 13.36 0.85
N LEU A 78 2.53 14.16 0.42
CA LEU A 78 2.78 15.40 -0.33
C LEU A 78 3.52 16.44 0.52
N LEU A 79 3.15 16.62 1.80
CA LEU A 79 3.84 17.51 2.72
C LEU A 79 5.29 17.08 2.95
N SER A 80 5.55 15.79 3.11
CA SER A 80 6.91 15.23 3.23
C SER A 80 7.75 15.51 1.98
N SER A 81 7.15 15.40 0.79
CA SER A 81 7.81 15.70 -0.48
C SER A 81 8.13 17.18 -0.62
N ILE A 82 7.20 18.06 -0.23
CA ILE A 82 7.41 19.52 -0.22
C ILE A 82 8.51 19.90 0.77
N GLU A 83 8.47 19.36 1.97
CA GLU A 83 9.47 19.57 3.02
C GLU A 83 10.87 19.20 2.51
N TYR A 84 11.01 18.03 1.90
CA TYR A 84 12.27 17.60 1.31
C TYR A 84 12.76 18.53 0.21
N SER A 85 11.86 18.98 -0.66
CA SER A 85 12.19 19.91 -1.75
C SER A 85 12.68 21.27 -1.21
N LEU A 86 12.01 21.79 -0.17
CA LEU A 86 12.42 23.03 0.49
C LEU A 86 13.77 22.89 1.18
N ARG A 87 14.01 21.78 1.88
CA ARG A 87 15.29 21.47 2.52
C ARG A 87 16.42 21.37 1.50
N TRP A 88 16.14 20.79 0.34
CA TRP A 88 17.06 20.71 -0.79
C TRP A 88 17.43 22.12 -1.34
N LEU A 89 16.42 22.97 -1.53
CA LEU A 89 16.62 24.35 -2.00
C LEU A 89 17.41 25.18 -1.00
N CYS A 90 17.13 25.03 0.30
CA CYS A 90 17.91 25.70 1.35
C CYS A 90 19.36 25.23 1.34
N TRP A 91 19.59 23.91 1.30
CA TRP A 91 20.92 23.33 1.25
C TRP A 91 21.72 23.80 0.02
N ALA A 92 21.10 23.85 -1.16
CA ALA A 92 21.74 24.27 -2.40
C ALA A 92 22.32 25.72 -2.34
N LYS A 93 21.85 26.53 -1.40
CA LYS A 93 22.33 27.90 -1.15
C LYS A 93 23.43 27.99 -0.08
N THR A 94 23.82 26.88 0.52
CA THR A 94 24.88 26.83 1.52
C THR A 94 26.25 26.53 0.91
N GLU A 95 27.32 26.75 1.65
CA GLU A 95 28.66 26.34 1.23
C GLU A 95 28.78 24.83 1.04
N ASP A 96 28.08 24.05 1.85
CA ASP A 96 28.03 22.60 1.73
C ASP A 96 27.36 22.17 0.43
N GLY A 97 26.31 22.89 0.02
CA GLY A 97 25.64 22.69 -1.25
C GLY A 97 26.58 22.96 -2.43
N ALA A 98 27.34 24.06 -2.39
CA ALA A 98 28.35 24.37 -3.41
C ALA A 98 29.44 23.30 -3.51
N LYS A 99 29.78 22.65 -2.40
CA LYS A 99 30.79 21.58 -2.31
C LYS A 99 30.20 20.17 -2.45
N GLY A 100 28.88 20.03 -2.61
CA GLY A 100 28.20 18.74 -2.74
C GLY A 100 28.21 17.90 -1.46
N ARG A 101 28.43 18.50 -0.27
CA ARG A 101 28.53 17.82 1.02
C ARG A 101 27.23 17.92 1.81
N ASN A 102 27.03 17.01 2.77
CA ASN A 102 25.92 17.05 3.71
C ASN A 102 24.53 17.16 3.03
N ARG A 103 24.32 16.38 1.96
CA ARG A 103 23.03 16.35 1.26
C ARG A 103 21.90 15.98 2.21
N PRO A 104 20.77 16.73 2.17
CA PRO A 104 19.60 16.33 2.94
C PRO A 104 19.07 14.98 2.46
N ASN A 105 18.74 14.10 3.40
CA ASN A 105 18.08 12.84 3.11
C ASN A 105 16.56 13.01 3.23
N PRO A 106 15.75 12.34 2.39
CA PRO A 106 14.30 12.33 2.55
C PRO A 106 13.92 11.73 3.90
N LEU A 107 12.78 12.14 4.45
CA LEU A 107 12.20 11.51 5.61
C LEU A 107 11.85 10.04 5.29
N ALA A 108 12.15 9.13 6.23
CA ALA A 108 11.69 7.76 6.11
C ALA A 108 10.15 7.73 6.14
N THR A 109 9.55 7.23 5.08
CA THR A 109 8.11 7.05 4.98
C THR A 109 7.75 5.59 5.29
N PRO A 110 6.53 5.29 5.74
CA PRO A 110 6.10 3.91 5.95
C PRO A 110 6.26 3.04 4.69
N ALA A 111 5.98 3.60 3.52
CA ALA A 111 6.17 2.93 2.23
C ALA A 111 7.64 2.59 1.95
N THR A 112 8.57 3.47 2.29
CA THR A 112 10.02 3.24 2.09
C THR A 112 10.53 2.15 3.03
N THR A 113 10.10 2.16 4.29
CA THR A 113 10.48 1.15 5.28
C THR A 113 9.98 -0.25 4.89
N SER A 114 8.83 -0.33 4.22
CA SER A 114 8.31 -1.60 3.70
C SER A 114 9.10 -2.12 2.50
N GLN A 115 9.71 -1.24 1.71
CA GLN A 115 10.52 -1.62 0.53
C GLN A 115 11.92 -2.12 0.89
N GLU A 116 12.48 -1.73 2.04
CA GLU A 116 13.80 -2.22 2.48
C GLU A 116 13.87 -3.74 2.70
N LYS A 117 12.71 -4.40 2.82
CA LYS A 117 12.60 -5.87 2.89
C LYS A 117 12.51 -6.56 1.52
N ARG A 118 12.66 -5.83 0.41
CA ARG A 118 12.71 -6.48 -0.89
C ARG A 118 13.97 -7.35 -0.93
N PRO A 119 13.86 -8.68 -1.14
CA PRO A 119 15.04 -9.54 -1.22
C PRO A 119 15.94 -8.97 -2.32
N GLU A 120 17.20 -8.71 -1.99
CA GLU A 120 18.23 -8.44 -2.99
C GLU A 120 18.21 -9.65 -3.93
N HIS A 121 17.68 -9.49 -5.12
CA HIS A 121 17.95 -10.46 -6.17
C HIS A 121 19.46 -10.39 -6.40
N PRO A 122 20.20 -11.50 -6.25
CA PRO A 122 21.60 -11.52 -6.58
C PRO A 122 21.74 -10.98 -7.99
N GLY A 123 22.43 -9.85 -8.11
CA GLY A 123 22.65 -9.22 -9.41
C GLY A 123 23.35 -10.23 -10.32
N MET A 124 22.84 -10.38 -11.54
CA MET A 124 23.48 -11.19 -12.56
C MET A 124 24.91 -10.67 -12.78
N SER A 125 25.90 -11.55 -12.81
CA SER A 125 27.28 -11.14 -13.09
C SER A 125 27.40 -10.55 -14.50
N LYS A 126 28.48 -9.79 -14.77
CA LYS A 126 28.66 -9.22 -16.12
C LYS A 126 28.74 -10.28 -17.20
N ASP A 127 29.28 -11.44 -16.88
CA ASP A 127 29.46 -12.55 -17.81
C ASP A 127 28.11 -13.25 -18.08
N GLU A 128 27.33 -13.50 -17.04
CA GLU A 128 25.94 -14.02 -17.17
C GLU A 128 25.03 -13.05 -17.93
N LEU A 129 25.18 -11.73 -17.71
CA LEU A 129 24.44 -10.72 -18.45
C LEU A 129 24.83 -10.72 -19.93
N ALA A 130 26.11 -10.84 -20.25
CA ALA A 130 26.61 -10.90 -21.62
C ALA A 130 26.10 -12.15 -22.35
N GLU A 131 26.10 -13.30 -21.66
CA GLU A 131 25.54 -14.55 -22.19
C GLU A 131 24.03 -14.44 -22.43
N TYR A 132 23.27 -13.86 -21.47
CA TYR A 132 21.84 -13.64 -21.60
C TYR A 132 21.50 -12.69 -22.76
N LEU A 133 22.29 -11.64 -22.96
CA LEU A 133 22.10 -10.70 -24.08
C LEU A 133 22.49 -11.29 -25.43
N ALA A 134 23.39 -12.29 -25.46
CA ALA A 134 23.81 -13.00 -26.66
C ALA A 134 22.78 -14.09 -27.10
N MET A 135 21.86 -14.47 -26.22
CA MET A 135 20.82 -15.43 -26.59
C MET A 135 19.93 -14.86 -27.69
N PRO A 136 19.64 -15.66 -28.76
CA PRO A 136 18.74 -15.22 -29.81
C PRO A 136 17.34 -14.96 -29.22
N ARG A 137 16.82 -13.75 -29.45
CA ARG A 137 15.46 -13.41 -29.06
C ARG A 137 14.47 -14.24 -29.81
N VAL A 138 13.69 -15.07 -29.13
CA VAL A 138 12.57 -15.79 -29.72
C VAL A 138 11.56 -14.75 -30.18
N GLU A 139 11.39 -14.61 -31.51
CA GLU A 139 10.30 -13.81 -32.05
C GLU A 139 8.99 -14.43 -31.60
N LEU A 140 8.22 -13.69 -30.82
CA LEU A 140 6.85 -14.06 -30.48
C LEU A 140 6.04 -14.05 -31.77
N GLN A 141 5.81 -15.23 -32.38
CA GLN A 141 4.86 -15.37 -33.44
C GLN A 141 3.50 -14.91 -32.93
N ALA A 142 2.98 -13.85 -33.55
CA ALA A 142 1.64 -13.37 -33.27
C ALA A 142 0.65 -14.54 -33.50
N VAL A 143 0.02 -14.97 -32.39
CA VAL A 143 -1.09 -15.93 -32.49
C VAL A 143 -2.24 -15.18 -33.15
N THR A 144 -2.34 -15.32 -34.48
CA THR A 144 -3.51 -14.90 -35.24
C THR A 144 -4.69 -15.74 -34.77
N HIS A 145 -5.57 -15.15 -33.94
CA HIS A 145 -6.87 -15.72 -33.67
C HIS A 145 -7.63 -15.78 -35.02
N SER A 146 -7.62 -16.93 -35.63
CA SER A 146 -8.53 -17.26 -36.72
C SER A 146 -9.95 -17.25 -36.14
N ALA A 147 -10.68 -16.16 -36.39
CA ALA A 147 -12.12 -16.16 -36.24
C ALA A 147 -12.70 -17.21 -37.20
N ASN A 148 -13.31 -18.25 -36.64
CA ASN A 148 -14.06 -19.23 -37.35
C ASN A 148 -15.50 -18.74 -37.52
N PRO A 149 -16.13 -18.84 -38.69
CA PRO A 149 -17.42 -18.30 -39.06
C PRO A 149 -18.60 -18.94 -38.31
#